data_0f82254212b543d839c164d1d3771203
#
_entry.id   0f82254212b543d839c164d1d3771203
#
_cell.length_a   1.000
_cell.length_b   1.000
_cell.length_c   1.000
_cell.angle_alpha   90.00
_cell.angle_beta   90.00
_cell.angle_gamma   90.00
#
_symmetry.space_group_name_H-M   'P 1'
#
loop_
_entity.id
_entity.type
_entity.pdbx_description
1 polymer ?
#
loop_
_entity_poly.entity_id
_entity_poly.type
_entity_poly.pdbx_seq_one_letter_code
_entity_poly.pdbx_strand_id
1 'polypeptide(L)'
;MTQKSEAQKGNITPEMEAVAHDENININKLAKLIADGRVVIPKNINGHSKACGIGDGLKTKINANIGSSSKIDDIELEVNKAKLAQEYGADALMDLSTGSDLTTFRKKIMDAVDITIGTVPIYEAGVITL
;
A
#
# COMPACT_ATOMS: atom_id res chain seq x y z
N MET A 1 4.65 -8.58 -15.11
CA MET A 1 4.30 -7.38 -15.88
C MET A 1 4.14 -6.23 -14.91
N THR A 2 4.64 -5.02 -15.19
CA THR A 2 4.58 -3.87 -14.28
C THR A 2 3.77 -2.75 -14.91
N GLN A 3 3.17 -1.86 -14.10
CA GLN A 3 2.44 -0.69 -14.60
C GLN A 3 3.31 0.16 -15.54
N LYS A 4 4.59 0.37 -15.18
CA LYS A 4 5.54 1.10 -16.01
C LYS A 4 5.75 0.43 -17.37
N SER A 5 5.94 -0.90 -17.41
CA SER A 5 6.17 -1.61 -18.68
C SER A 5 4.93 -1.59 -19.59
N GLU A 6 3.73 -1.58 -19.04
CA GLU A 6 2.49 -1.45 -19.83
C GLU A 6 2.33 -0.02 -20.36
N ALA A 7 2.54 0.98 -19.53
CA ALA A 7 2.51 2.38 -19.95
C ALA A 7 3.53 2.68 -21.07
N GLN A 8 4.72 2.12 -21.01
CA GLN A 8 5.75 2.26 -22.06
C GLN A 8 5.36 1.64 -23.40
N LYS A 9 4.50 0.61 -23.38
CA LYS A 9 3.91 0.01 -24.60
C LYS A 9 2.67 0.76 -25.10
N GLY A 10 2.21 1.78 -24.39
CA GLY A 10 0.97 2.49 -24.69
C GLY A 10 -0.30 1.79 -24.18
N ASN A 11 -0.17 0.76 -23.35
CA ASN A 11 -1.29 0.05 -22.78
C ASN A 11 -1.81 0.76 -21.51
N ILE A 12 -3.12 0.92 -21.43
CA ILE A 12 -3.80 1.41 -20.23
C ILE A 12 -4.30 0.19 -19.43
N THR A 13 -3.99 0.15 -18.15
CA THR A 13 -4.43 -0.91 -17.24
C THR A 13 -5.64 -0.46 -16.42
N PRO A 14 -6.46 -1.40 -15.86
CA PRO A 14 -7.55 -1.05 -14.97
C PRO A 14 -7.11 -0.23 -13.75
N GLU A 15 -5.89 -0.47 -13.24
CA GLU A 15 -5.32 0.31 -12.14
C GLU A 15 -5.03 1.76 -12.54
N MET A 16 -4.57 1.99 -13.77
CA MET A 16 -4.37 3.34 -14.30
C MET A 16 -5.71 4.07 -14.45
N GLU A 17 -6.76 3.39 -14.93
CA GLU A 17 -8.09 3.97 -15.04
C GLU A 17 -8.65 4.36 -13.66
N ALA A 18 -8.54 3.47 -12.68
CA ALA A 18 -8.98 3.73 -11.31
C ALA A 18 -8.26 4.95 -10.71
N VAL A 19 -6.93 5.00 -10.81
CA VAL A 19 -6.15 6.13 -10.31
C VAL A 19 -6.47 7.42 -11.06
N ALA A 20 -6.65 7.37 -12.37
CA ALA A 20 -7.00 8.55 -13.17
C ALA A 20 -8.35 9.14 -12.74
N HIS A 21 -9.32 8.27 -12.43
CA HIS A 21 -10.63 8.66 -11.92
C HIS A 21 -10.50 9.29 -10.51
N ASP A 22 -9.85 8.62 -9.56
CA ASP A 22 -9.75 9.05 -8.17
C ASP A 22 -8.95 10.35 -7.99
N GLU A 23 -7.93 10.54 -8.83
CA GLU A 23 -7.09 11.74 -8.84
C GLU A 23 -7.61 12.87 -9.74
N ASN A 24 -8.69 12.59 -10.49
CA ASN A 24 -9.24 13.52 -11.49
C ASN A 24 -8.17 14.04 -12.48
N ILE A 25 -7.33 13.13 -12.97
CA ILE A 25 -6.24 13.41 -13.92
C ILE A 25 -6.55 12.76 -15.28
N ASN A 26 -6.14 13.42 -16.36
CA ASN A 26 -6.26 12.83 -17.70
C ASN A 26 -5.44 11.53 -17.80
N ILE A 27 -6.07 10.45 -18.29
CA ILE A 27 -5.48 9.11 -18.36
C ILE A 27 -4.19 9.06 -19.19
N ASN A 28 -4.12 9.78 -20.30
CA ASN A 28 -2.93 9.80 -21.15
C ASN A 28 -1.76 10.54 -20.47
N LYS A 29 -2.08 11.59 -19.70
CA LYS A 29 -1.09 12.30 -18.88
C LYS A 29 -0.57 11.39 -17.77
N LEU A 30 -1.46 10.67 -17.08
CA LEU A 30 -1.07 9.70 -16.05
C LEU A 30 -0.19 8.58 -16.62
N ALA A 31 -0.60 7.97 -17.73
CA ALA A 31 0.18 6.91 -18.39
C ALA A 31 1.58 7.39 -18.79
N LYS A 32 1.70 8.63 -19.28
CA LYS A 32 3.01 9.23 -19.58
C LYS A 32 3.87 9.37 -18.32
N LEU A 33 3.31 9.88 -17.22
CA LEU A 33 4.04 10.01 -15.95
C LEU A 33 4.50 8.64 -15.40
N ILE A 34 3.70 7.59 -15.56
CA ILE A 34 4.06 6.22 -15.19
C ILE A 34 5.17 5.68 -16.10
N ALA A 35 5.05 5.86 -17.40
CA ALA A 35 6.08 5.45 -18.37
C ALA A 35 7.44 6.11 -18.08
N ASP A 36 7.42 7.39 -17.73
CA ASP A 36 8.60 8.19 -17.36
C ASP A 36 9.13 7.84 -15.95
N GLY A 37 8.42 7.02 -15.17
CA GLY A 37 8.80 6.64 -13.81
C GLY A 37 8.57 7.73 -12.76
N ARG A 38 7.74 8.73 -13.04
CA ARG A 38 7.40 9.85 -12.15
C ARG A 38 6.17 9.58 -11.28
N VAL A 39 5.38 8.56 -11.64
CA VAL A 39 4.25 8.04 -10.87
C VAL A 39 4.36 6.53 -10.77
N VAL A 40 4.03 5.99 -9.59
CA VAL A 40 3.90 4.55 -9.34
C VAL A 40 2.50 4.22 -8.86
N ILE A 41 2.06 3.00 -9.11
CA ILE A 41 0.80 2.45 -8.58
C ILE A 41 1.13 1.15 -7.87
N PRO A 42 1.44 1.19 -6.56
CA PRO A 42 1.61 -0.01 -5.76
C PRO A 42 0.26 -0.70 -5.58
N LYS A 43 0.22 -1.98 -5.92
CA LYS A 43 -0.94 -2.83 -5.71
C LYS A 43 -0.52 -4.28 -5.57
N ASN A 44 -1.00 -4.94 -4.52
CA ASN A 44 -0.81 -6.38 -4.36
C ASN A 44 -1.77 -7.12 -5.30
N ILE A 45 -1.24 -7.94 -6.21
CA ILE A 45 -2.04 -8.73 -7.17
C ILE A 45 -2.82 -9.86 -6.50
N ASN A 46 -2.40 -10.30 -5.31
CA ASN A 46 -3.05 -11.34 -4.52
C ASN A 46 -3.99 -10.79 -3.45
N GLY A 47 -4.10 -9.47 -3.34
CA GLY A 47 -4.92 -8.79 -2.34
C GLY A 47 -6.09 -8.04 -2.98
N HIS A 48 -6.95 -7.49 -2.13
CA HIS A 48 -8.13 -6.71 -2.53
C HIS A 48 -7.93 -5.19 -2.39
N SER A 49 -6.70 -4.74 -2.09
CA SER A 49 -6.41 -3.31 -1.91
C SER A 49 -6.75 -2.50 -3.17
N LYS A 50 -7.26 -1.29 -2.98
CA LYS A 50 -7.48 -0.33 -4.05
C LYS A 50 -6.16 0.09 -4.70
N ALA A 51 -6.22 0.46 -5.97
CA ALA A 51 -5.08 1.07 -6.64
C ALA A 51 -4.84 2.48 -6.08
N CYS A 52 -3.60 2.79 -5.70
CA CYS A 52 -3.21 4.10 -5.16
C CYS A 52 -2.08 4.67 -6.01
N GLY A 53 -2.31 5.81 -6.66
CA GLY A 53 -1.27 6.49 -7.44
C GLY A 53 -0.40 7.38 -6.53
N ILE A 54 0.92 7.27 -6.66
CA ILE A 54 1.88 8.08 -5.88
C ILE A 54 2.88 8.72 -6.83
N GLY A 55 3.02 10.03 -6.79
CA GLY A 55 4.01 10.76 -7.59
C GLY A 55 3.52 12.10 -8.11
N ASP A 56 4.17 12.55 -9.17
CA ASP A 56 4.00 13.87 -9.73
C ASP A 56 2.58 14.20 -10.17
N GLY A 57 2.09 15.35 -9.71
CA GLY A 57 0.79 15.88 -10.10
C GLY A 57 -0.41 15.20 -9.46
N LEU A 58 -0.18 14.25 -8.55
CA LEU A 58 -1.21 13.59 -7.75
C LEU A 58 -1.30 14.20 -6.35
N LYS A 59 -2.39 13.93 -5.63
CA LYS A 59 -2.55 14.33 -4.23
C LYS A 59 -1.43 13.74 -3.37
N THR A 60 -0.99 14.48 -2.36
CA THR A 60 -0.08 13.95 -1.33
C THR A 60 -0.76 12.82 -0.56
N LYS A 61 -0.10 11.67 -0.48
CA LYS A 61 -0.63 10.50 0.23
C LYS A 61 -0.22 10.51 1.69
N ILE A 62 -1.17 10.15 2.55
CA ILE A 62 -0.94 9.99 4.00
C ILE A 62 -0.64 8.52 4.27
N ASN A 63 0.55 8.25 4.80
CA ASN A 63 0.93 6.92 5.28
C ASN A 63 0.86 6.89 6.80
N ALA A 64 0.02 6.03 7.38
CA ALA A 64 -0.07 5.82 8.82
C ALA A 64 0.78 4.62 9.25
N ASN A 65 1.49 4.76 10.37
CA ASN A 65 2.29 3.69 10.93
C ASN A 65 1.49 2.90 11.96
N ILE A 66 1.57 1.57 11.87
CA ILE A 66 1.07 0.61 12.85
C ILE A 66 2.17 -0.39 13.18
N GLY A 67 1.97 -1.23 14.17
CA GLY A 67 2.88 -2.36 14.43
C GLY A 67 2.95 -2.76 15.90
N SER A 68 3.01 -4.07 16.10
CA SER A 68 3.25 -4.69 17.41
C SER A 68 4.73 -4.63 17.81
N SER A 69 4.98 -4.84 19.09
CA SER A 69 6.33 -4.93 19.63
C SER A 69 6.41 -6.09 20.63
N SER A 70 7.63 -6.45 21.07
CA SER A 70 7.81 -7.46 22.10
C SER A 70 7.14 -7.14 23.46
N LYS A 71 6.78 -5.86 23.68
CA LYS A 71 6.09 -5.42 24.90
C LYS A 71 4.58 -5.35 24.75
N ILE A 72 4.10 -5.06 23.54
CA ILE A 72 2.68 -4.96 23.20
C ILE A 72 2.48 -5.73 21.90
N ASP A 73 2.08 -6.99 22.03
CA ASP A 73 1.84 -7.92 20.92
C ASP A 73 0.35 -8.28 20.86
N ASP A 74 -0.48 -7.26 20.59
CA ASP A 74 -1.93 -7.36 20.52
C ASP A 74 -2.42 -7.11 19.08
N ILE A 75 -2.76 -8.20 18.42
CA ILE A 75 -3.17 -8.17 17.02
C ILE A 75 -4.51 -7.44 16.82
N GLU A 76 -5.44 -7.57 17.74
CA GLU A 76 -6.76 -6.93 17.62
C GLU A 76 -6.63 -5.41 17.81
N LEU A 77 -5.74 -4.96 18.67
CA LEU A 77 -5.41 -3.55 18.83
C LEU A 77 -4.86 -2.97 17.49
N GLU A 78 -3.94 -3.68 16.86
CA GLU A 78 -3.33 -3.21 15.60
C GLU A 78 -4.33 -3.23 14.43
N VAL A 79 -5.19 -4.25 14.34
CA VAL A 79 -6.29 -4.30 13.37
C VAL A 79 -7.24 -3.11 13.56
N ASN A 80 -7.56 -2.77 14.80
CA ASN A 80 -8.40 -1.60 15.10
C ASN A 80 -7.71 -0.29 14.71
N LYS A 81 -6.40 -0.15 14.96
CA LYS A 81 -5.63 1.01 14.51
C LYS A 81 -5.61 1.11 12.98
N ALA A 82 -5.46 -0.01 12.28
CA ALA A 82 -5.50 -0.03 10.81
C ALA A 82 -6.85 0.45 10.26
N LYS A 83 -7.96 -0.07 10.81
CA LYS A 83 -9.32 0.37 10.42
C LYS A 83 -9.53 1.85 10.70
N LEU A 84 -9.12 2.31 11.87
CA LEU A 84 -9.24 3.71 12.26
C LEU A 84 -8.44 4.62 11.33
N ALA A 85 -7.20 4.25 11.01
CA ALA A 85 -6.37 5.00 10.07
C ALA A 85 -7.04 5.13 8.69
N GLN A 86 -7.61 4.05 8.17
CA GLN A 86 -8.36 4.08 6.92
C GLN A 86 -9.63 4.95 7.02
N GLU A 87 -10.39 4.86 8.11
CA GLU A 87 -11.59 5.67 8.34
C GLU A 87 -11.27 7.16 8.37
N TYR A 88 -10.12 7.55 8.93
CA TYR A 88 -9.64 8.93 8.96
C TYR A 88 -8.86 9.37 7.72
N GLY A 89 -8.88 8.56 6.66
CA GLY A 89 -8.40 8.96 5.33
C GLY A 89 -6.93 8.70 5.08
N ALA A 90 -6.29 7.78 5.78
CA ALA A 90 -4.97 7.31 5.39
C ALA A 90 -5.04 6.59 4.02
N ASP A 91 -4.10 6.87 3.14
CA ASP A 91 -3.99 6.27 1.81
C ASP A 91 -3.19 4.96 1.84
N ALA A 92 -2.33 4.82 2.84
CA ALA A 92 -1.48 3.65 3.03
C ALA A 92 -1.19 3.40 4.51
N LEU A 93 -0.83 2.16 4.83
CA LEU A 93 -0.29 1.76 6.13
C LEU A 93 1.15 1.28 5.97
N MET A 94 1.99 1.56 6.96
CA MET A 94 3.27 0.91 7.15
C MET A 94 3.22 0.05 8.40
N ASP A 95 3.29 -1.26 8.22
CA ASP A 95 3.39 -2.24 9.30
C ASP A 95 4.85 -2.35 9.75
N LEU A 96 5.13 -1.83 10.94
CA LEU A 96 6.44 -1.82 11.59
C LEU A 96 6.54 -2.88 12.69
N SER A 97 5.74 -3.93 12.61
CA SER A 97 5.66 -4.97 13.63
C SER A 97 6.99 -5.67 13.87
N THR A 98 7.28 -5.91 15.15
CA THR A 98 8.42 -6.68 15.66
C THR A 98 7.99 -7.70 16.72
N GLY A 99 6.69 -8.03 16.78
CA GLY A 99 6.10 -9.04 17.67
C GLY A 99 6.37 -10.47 17.21
N SER A 100 5.61 -11.43 17.72
CA SER A 100 5.92 -12.85 17.59
C SER A 100 5.51 -13.47 16.26
N ASP A 101 4.26 -13.33 15.82
CA ASP A 101 3.71 -13.96 14.61
C ASP A 101 3.37 -12.93 13.52
N LEU A 102 4.41 -12.43 12.87
CA LEU A 102 4.29 -11.37 11.86
C LEU A 102 3.49 -11.82 10.62
N THR A 103 3.50 -13.10 10.29
CA THR A 103 2.77 -13.63 9.14
C THR A 103 1.25 -13.59 9.36
N THR A 104 0.77 -14.12 10.47
CA THR A 104 -0.66 -14.07 10.85
C THR A 104 -1.11 -12.63 11.07
N PHE A 105 -0.26 -11.83 11.69
CA PHE A 105 -0.50 -10.42 11.95
C PHE A 105 -0.76 -9.64 10.65
N ARG A 106 0.16 -9.72 9.72
CA ARG A 106 0.06 -9.08 8.39
C ARG A 106 -1.20 -9.50 7.65
N LYS A 107 -1.51 -10.81 7.66
CA LYS A 107 -2.70 -11.33 7.00
C LYS A 107 -3.98 -10.73 7.57
N LYS A 108 -4.14 -10.69 8.89
CA LYS A 108 -5.31 -10.07 9.53
C LYS A 108 -5.46 -8.59 9.20
N ILE A 109 -4.36 -7.82 9.14
CA ILE A 109 -4.40 -6.42 8.73
C ILE A 109 -4.82 -6.31 7.27
N MET A 110 -4.25 -7.12 6.37
CA MET A 110 -4.61 -7.12 4.95
C MET A 110 -6.09 -7.49 4.72
N ASP A 111 -6.64 -8.38 5.53
CA ASP A 111 -8.05 -8.76 5.45
C ASP A 111 -9.00 -7.67 6.01
N ALA A 112 -8.48 -6.78 6.85
CA ALA A 112 -9.28 -5.78 7.57
C ALA A 112 -9.43 -4.44 6.86
N VAL A 113 -8.53 -4.10 5.94
CA VAL A 113 -8.49 -2.81 5.22
C VAL A 113 -8.25 -3.00 3.73
N ASP A 114 -8.65 -2.03 2.91
CA ASP A 114 -8.50 -2.06 1.45
C ASP A 114 -7.50 -1.02 0.89
N ILE A 115 -6.74 -0.37 1.76
CA ILE A 115 -5.66 0.54 1.38
C ILE A 115 -4.31 -0.18 1.23
N THR A 116 -3.35 0.48 0.61
CA THR A 116 -2.01 -0.09 0.39
C THR A 116 -1.29 -0.34 1.71
N ILE A 117 -0.67 -1.52 1.86
CA ILE A 117 0.12 -1.88 3.04
C ILE A 117 1.57 -2.11 2.63
N GLY A 118 2.48 -1.40 3.28
CA GLY A 118 3.91 -1.64 3.24
C GLY A 118 4.38 -2.37 4.49
N THR A 119 5.48 -3.11 4.39
CA THR A 119 6.12 -3.81 5.50
C THR A 119 7.63 -3.59 5.48
N VAL A 120 8.32 -3.96 6.57
CA VAL A 120 9.78 -3.87 6.69
C VAL A 120 10.38 -5.27 6.80
N PRO A 121 10.77 -5.92 5.69
CA PRO A 121 11.22 -7.32 5.71
C PRO A 121 12.43 -7.58 6.60
N ILE A 122 13.30 -6.59 6.79
CA ILE A 122 14.48 -6.75 7.67
C ILE A 122 14.08 -6.90 9.15
N TYR A 123 12.94 -6.34 9.57
CA TYR A 123 12.44 -6.53 10.93
C TYR A 123 11.99 -7.98 11.16
N GLU A 124 11.28 -8.55 10.19
CA GLU A 124 10.88 -9.96 10.23
C GLU A 124 12.10 -10.88 10.25
N ALA A 125 13.09 -10.62 9.41
CA ALA A 125 14.35 -11.37 9.43
C ALA A 125 15.04 -11.29 10.80
N GLY A 126 15.06 -10.12 11.44
CA GLY A 126 15.60 -9.93 12.79
C GLY A 126 14.84 -10.73 13.86
N VAL A 127 13.50 -10.73 13.79
CA VAL A 127 12.65 -11.49 14.75
C VAL A 127 12.84 -13.00 14.61
N ILE A 128 13.00 -13.51 13.40
CA ILE A 128 13.18 -14.96 13.16
C ILE A 128 14.56 -15.44 13.58
N THR A 129 15.57 -14.58 13.58
CA THR A 129 16.97 -14.96 13.85
C THR A 129 17.42 -14.74 15.28
N LEU A 130 16.62 -14.12 16.13
CA LEU A 130 16.87 -13.87 17.55
C LEU A 130 16.13 -14.85 18.43
#